data_bb473f6cd0ac4d1c7feeb8515563c434
#
_entry.id   bb473f6cd0ac4d1c7feeb8515563c434
#
_cell.length_a   1.000
_cell.length_b   1.000
_cell.length_c   1.000
_cell.angle_alpha   90.00
_cell.angle_beta   90.00
_cell.angle_gamma   90.00
#
_symmetry.space_group_name_H-M   'P 1'
#
loop_
_entity.id
_entity.type
_entity.pdbx_description
1 polymer ?
#
loop_
_entity_poly.entity_id
_entity_poly.type
_entity_poly.pdbx_seq_one_letter_code
_entity_poly.pdbx_strand_id
1 'polypeptide(L)'
;GEVPVPGHNLFLTLDLKLQEATESAFDGQAGSVVVMRPNTGEILAMASFPDYDPNAIAGAMARDEKRRLDENILKPWLNRSIQGQYAPGSIFKVVTALAALEERTVGGHDEFYCPGYYRLGRRNWRCHRDAGHGHVSLKESLKVSCDTYYYELAVRMGICLLYTSPSP
;
A
#
# COMPACT_ATOMS: atom_id res chain seq x y z
N GLY A 1 45.88 -13.53 -15.02
CA GLY A 1 44.50 -13.32 -14.67
C GLY A 1 43.66 -13.33 -15.94
N GLU A 2 42.45 -13.86 -15.87
CA GLU A 2 41.53 -13.86 -17.00
C GLU A 2 41.09 -12.42 -17.30
N VAL A 3 40.96 -12.11 -18.59
CA VAL A 3 40.48 -10.79 -19.05
C VAL A 3 39.01 -10.68 -18.68
N PRO A 4 38.56 -9.59 -18.01
CA PRO A 4 37.18 -9.45 -17.67
C PRO A 4 36.28 -9.35 -18.92
N VAL A 5 35.20 -10.16 -18.94
CA VAL A 5 34.22 -10.14 -20.03
C VAL A 5 33.12 -9.17 -19.65
N PRO A 6 32.80 -8.17 -20.50
CA PRO A 6 31.69 -7.27 -20.25
C PRO A 6 30.35 -8.03 -20.12
N GLY A 7 29.52 -7.62 -19.18
CA GLY A 7 28.15 -8.14 -19.06
C GLY A 7 27.22 -7.64 -20.19
N HIS A 8 26.02 -8.20 -20.26
CA HIS A 8 24.99 -7.73 -21.19
C HIS A 8 24.35 -6.41 -20.73
N ASN A 9 23.93 -5.62 -21.71
CA ASN A 9 23.13 -4.41 -21.42
C ASN A 9 21.74 -4.79 -20.91
N LEU A 10 21.23 -4.05 -19.92
CA LEU A 10 19.86 -4.14 -19.46
C LEU A 10 19.07 -2.91 -19.93
N PHE A 11 17.90 -3.16 -20.51
CA PHE A 11 16.94 -2.10 -20.85
C PHE A 11 15.82 -2.16 -19.83
N LEU A 12 15.66 -1.08 -19.07
CA LEU A 12 14.63 -0.95 -18.04
C LEU A 12 13.47 -0.09 -18.54
N THR A 13 12.29 -0.28 -17.94
CA THR A 13 11.11 0.53 -18.22
C THR A 13 11.09 1.85 -17.43
N LEU A 14 12.09 2.07 -16.57
CA LEU A 14 12.19 3.26 -15.74
C LEU A 14 12.34 4.54 -16.58
N ASP A 15 11.52 5.54 -16.28
CA ASP A 15 11.65 6.90 -16.78
C ASP A 15 12.50 7.71 -15.79
N LEU A 16 13.66 8.18 -16.23
CA LEU A 16 14.60 8.87 -15.36
C LEU A 16 14.00 10.14 -14.74
N LYS A 17 13.27 10.94 -15.50
CA LYS A 17 12.67 12.18 -14.99
C LYS A 17 11.60 11.89 -13.95
N LEU A 18 10.81 10.83 -14.18
CA LEU A 18 9.78 10.41 -13.23
C LEU A 18 10.42 9.83 -11.97
N GLN A 19 11.52 9.10 -12.09
CA GLN A 19 12.29 8.57 -10.96
C GLN A 19 12.83 9.72 -10.08
N GLU A 20 13.49 10.71 -10.68
CA GLU A 20 14.03 11.88 -9.99
C GLU A 20 12.92 12.70 -9.29
N ALA A 21 11.79 12.91 -9.96
CA ALA A 21 10.64 13.58 -9.37
C ALA A 21 10.05 12.78 -8.20
N THR A 22 9.99 11.45 -8.32
CA THR A 22 9.50 10.55 -7.27
C THR A 22 10.41 10.58 -6.04
N GLU A 23 11.73 10.54 -6.23
CA GLU A 23 12.70 10.63 -5.13
C GLU A 23 12.64 11.99 -4.42
N SER A 24 12.54 13.06 -5.19
CA SER A 24 12.43 14.42 -4.65
C SER A 24 11.16 14.65 -3.83
N ALA A 25 10.08 13.92 -4.14
CA ALA A 25 8.79 14.06 -3.46
C ALA A 25 8.76 13.52 -2.02
N PHE A 26 9.77 12.76 -1.57
CA PHE A 26 9.81 12.28 -0.19
C PHE A 26 10.02 13.39 0.85
N ASP A 27 10.67 14.48 0.46
CA ASP A 27 10.91 15.64 1.35
C ASP A 27 11.42 15.21 2.75
N GLY A 28 12.35 14.26 2.79
CA GLY A 28 12.90 13.70 4.04
C GLY A 28 12.03 12.69 4.79
N GLN A 29 10.83 12.39 4.31
CA GLN A 29 9.92 11.43 4.95
C GLN A 29 10.22 10.00 4.50
N ALA A 30 10.30 9.06 5.47
CA ALA A 30 10.49 7.66 5.16
C ALA A 30 9.24 7.05 4.49
N GLY A 31 9.45 6.31 3.40
CA GLY A 31 8.36 5.70 2.67
C GLY A 31 8.82 4.99 1.40
N SER A 32 7.88 4.64 0.55
CA SER A 32 8.15 4.10 -0.78
C SER A 32 7.08 4.54 -1.78
N VAL A 33 7.49 4.66 -3.03
CA VAL A 33 6.61 4.95 -4.16
C VAL A 33 6.94 3.99 -5.29
N VAL A 34 5.90 3.43 -5.91
CA VAL A 34 5.99 2.65 -7.13
C VAL A 34 5.02 3.25 -8.13
N VAL A 35 5.53 3.65 -9.29
CA VAL A 35 4.72 4.16 -10.40
C VAL A 35 4.70 3.11 -11.49
N MET A 36 3.50 2.66 -11.84
CA MET A 36 3.29 1.58 -12.79
C MET A 36 2.32 1.99 -13.89
N ARG A 37 2.55 1.53 -15.10
CA ARG A 37 1.60 1.64 -16.22
C ARG A 37 0.57 0.51 -16.09
N PRO A 38 -0.70 0.77 -15.77
CA PRO A 38 -1.65 -0.28 -15.42
C PRO A 38 -1.95 -1.25 -16.57
N ASN A 39 -1.88 -0.79 -17.82
CA ASN A 39 -2.21 -1.63 -18.99
C ASN A 39 -1.12 -2.63 -19.37
N THR A 40 0.14 -2.38 -19.00
CA THR A 40 1.30 -3.20 -19.40
C THR A 40 2.03 -3.81 -18.20
N GLY A 41 1.83 -3.28 -17.00
CA GLY A 41 2.57 -3.67 -15.80
C GLY A 41 4.00 -3.08 -15.73
N GLU A 42 4.39 -2.24 -16.68
CA GLU A 42 5.72 -1.61 -16.68
C GLU A 42 5.90 -0.72 -15.46
N ILE A 43 7.00 -0.92 -14.74
CA ILE A 43 7.41 -0.04 -13.65
C ILE A 43 8.13 1.18 -14.25
N LEU A 44 7.56 2.35 -14.07
CA LEU A 44 8.09 3.61 -14.59
C LEU A 44 8.97 4.35 -13.57
N ALA A 45 8.69 4.19 -12.28
CA ALA A 45 9.54 4.64 -11.19
C ALA A 45 9.37 3.75 -9.98
N MET A 46 10.44 3.53 -9.21
CA MET A 46 10.42 2.80 -7.96
C MET A 46 11.42 3.41 -6.99
N ALA A 47 10.94 3.97 -5.90
CA ALA A 47 11.77 4.63 -4.92
C ALA A 47 11.44 4.18 -3.50
N SER A 48 12.47 4.12 -2.66
CA SER A 48 12.40 3.78 -1.23
C SER A 48 13.25 4.78 -0.47
N PHE A 49 12.69 5.45 0.54
CA PHE A 49 13.41 6.45 1.32
C PHE A 49 13.36 6.13 2.84
N PRO A 50 14.42 6.39 3.62
CA PRO A 50 15.75 6.79 3.14
C PRO A 50 16.42 5.69 2.34
N ASP A 51 17.33 6.08 1.48
CA ASP A 51 18.14 5.24 0.64
C ASP A 51 19.64 5.44 0.96
N TYR A 52 20.47 4.92 0.09
CA TYR A 52 21.92 5.07 0.14
C TYR A 52 22.48 5.27 -1.26
N ASP A 53 23.62 5.92 -1.37
CA ASP A 53 24.31 6.06 -2.66
C ASP A 53 24.91 4.70 -3.09
N PRO A 54 24.42 4.08 -4.18
CA PRO A 54 24.94 2.81 -4.67
C PRO A 54 26.41 2.91 -5.13
N ASN A 55 26.88 4.09 -5.53
CA ASN A 55 28.27 4.30 -5.92
C ASN A 55 29.21 4.21 -4.71
N ALA A 56 28.76 4.64 -3.53
CA ALA A 56 29.53 4.51 -2.31
C ALA A 56 29.75 3.03 -1.92
N ILE A 57 28.87 2.11 -2.36
CA ILE A 57 28.96 0.67 -2.07
C ILE A 57 29.78 -0.07 -3.13
N ALA A 58 29.75 0.38 -4.38
CA ALA A 58 30.48 -0.25 -5.48
C ALA A 58 32.01 -0.23 -5.29
N GLY A 59 32.53 0.63 -4.40
CA GLY A 59 33.92 0.72 -3.99
C GLY A 59 34.14 0.26 -2.54
N ALA A 60 35.27 0.67 -1.96
CA ALA A 60 35.54 0.48 -0.55
C ALA A 60 34.77 1.53 0.27
N MET A 61 33.58 1.17 0.74
CA MET A 61 32.79 2.05 1.61
C MET A 61 33.58 2.40 2.88
N ALA A 62 33.62 3.68 3.23
CA ALA A 62 34.23 4.13 4.47
C ALA A 62 33.51 3.51 5.68
N ARG A 63 34.30 3.09 6.70
CA ARG A 63 33.72 2.45 7.90
C ARG A 63 32.69 3.32 8.61
N ASP A 64 32.90 4.62 8.65
CA ASP A 64 31.98 5.56 9.30
C ASP A 64 30.68 5.69 8.52
N GLU A 65 30.73 5.69 7.19
CA GLU A 65 29.53 5.70 6.35
C GLU A 65 28.72 4.40 6.51
N LYS A 66 29.40 3.26 6.51
CA LYS A 66 28.73 1.98 6.78
C LYS A 66 28.03 1.99 8.14
N ARG A 67 28.73 2.45 9.18
CA ARG A 67 28.17 2.55 10.54
C ARG A 67 26.96 3.48 10.56
N ARG A 68 27.03 4.65 9.91
CA ARG A 68 25.91 5.61 9.80
C ARG A 68 24.66 4.98 9.19
N LEU A 69 24.84 4.16 8.15
CA LEU A 69 23.72 3.44 7.50
C LEU A 69 23.19 2.30 8.37
N ASP A 70 24.08 1.53 9.00
CA ASP A 70 23.71 0.38 9.87
C ASP A 70 22.94 0.81 11.12
N GLU A 71 23.36 1.93 11.75
CA GLU A 71 22.78 2.47 12.99
C GLU A 71 21.54 3.36 12.73
N ASN A 72 21.22 3.66 11.47
CA ASN A 72 20.08 4.51 11.14
C ASN A 72 18.76 3.83 11.48
N ILE A 73 18.00 4.43 12.39
CA ILE A 73 16.69 3.90 12.86
C ILE A 73 15.69 3.73 11.71
N LEU A 74 15.81 4.52 10.66
CA LEU A 74 14.96 4.45 9.46
C LEU A 74 15.40 3.37 8.47
N LYS A 75 16.46 2.60 8.78
CA LYS A 75 16.90 1.43 8.01
C LYS A 75 17.02 1.67 6.50
N PRO A 76 18.01 2.44 6.03
CA PRO A 76 18.21 2.74 4.61
C PRO A 76 18.40 1.50 3.73
N TRP A 77 18.94 0.41 4.28
CA TRP A 77 19.11 -0.88 3.58
C TRP A 77 17.80 -1.57 3.20
N LEU A 78 16.70 -1.19 3.86
CA LEU A 78 15.39 -1.78 3.59
C LEU A 78 14.80 -1.16 2.34
N ASN A 79 14.72 -1.92 1.23
CA ASN A 79 13.94 -1.50 0.10
C ASN A 79 12.44 -1.65 0.41
N ARG A 80 11.82 -0.54 0.82
CA ARG A 80 10.42 -0.49 1.24
C ARG A 80 9.45 -0.80 0.12
N SER A 81 9.85 -0.59 -1.13
CA SER A 81 9.00 -0.86 -2.29
C SER A 81 8.76 -2.35 -2.52
N ILE A 82 9.69 -3.21 -2.09
CA ILE A 82 9.64 -4.67 -2.31
C ILE A 82 9.59 -5.46 -1.00
N GLN A 83 10.16 -4.95 0.08
CA GLN A 83 10.28 -5.67 1.37
C GLN A 83 9.41 -5.07 2.46
N GLY A 84 8.85 -3.87 2.26
CA GLY A 84 8.00 -3.20 3.22
C GLY A 84 6.65 -3.92 3.38
N GLN A 85 6.24 -4.13 4.63
CA GLN A 85 4.93 -4.69 4.96
C GLN A 85 4.13 -3.65 5.71
N TYR A 86 3.02 -3.22 5.13
CA TYR A 86 2.16 -2.18 5.67
C TYR A 86 0.72 -2.65 5.74
N ALA A 87 0.01 -2.28 6.80
CA ALA A 87 -1.42 -2.49 6.88
C ALA A 87 -2.11 -1.65 5.79
N PRO A 88 -2.91 -2.25 4.92
CA PRO A 88 -3.52 -1.53 3.78
C PRO A 88 -4.52 -0.45 4.22
N GLY A 89 -5.07 -0.58 5.43
CA GLY A 89 -6.06 0.38 5.91
C GLY A 89 -7.28 0.48 4.99
N SER A 90 -7.81 1.71 4.83
CA SER A 90 -9.04 1.95 4.07
C SER A 90 -8.95 1.66 2.57
N ILE A 91 -7.76 1.51 1.99
CA ILE A 91 -7.65 1.11 0.58
C ILE A 91 -8.16 -0.32 0.36
N PHE A 92 -8.08 -1.18 1.37
CA PHE A 92 -8.64 -2.54 1.32
C PHE A 92 -10.17 -2.57 1.23
N LYS A 93 -10.85 -1.48 1.57
CA LYS A 93 -12.31 -1.36 1.44
C LYS A 93 -12.80 -1.55 0.01
N VAL A 94 -12.00 -1.16 -0.98
CA VAL A 94 -12.31 -1.38 -2.40
C VAL A 94 -12.39 -2.87 -2.71
N VAL A 95 -11.42 -3.67 -2.24
CA VAL A 95 -11.40 -5.13 -2.41
C VAL A 95 -12.62 -5.76 -1.74
N THR A 96 -12.90 -5.36 -0.50
CA THR A 96 -14.07 -5.85 0.25
C THR A 96 -15.39 -5.50 -0.45
N ALA A 97 -15.49 -4.28 -1.01
CA ALA A 97 -16.67 -3.84 -1.74
C ALA A 97 -16.90 -4.66 -3.02
N LEU A 98 -15.83 -4.91 -3.80
CA LEU A 98 -15.90 -5.72 -5.01
C LEU A 98 -16.31 -7.16 -4.69
N ALA A 99 -15.69 -7.79 -3.69
CA ALA A 99 -16.05 -9.12 -3.26
C ALA A 99 -17.53 -9.21 -2.83
N ALA A 100 -18.03 -8.22 -2.09
CA ALA A 100 -19.43 -8.18 -1.67
C ALA A 100 -20.43 -8.04 -2.82
N LEU A 101 -20.07 -7.30 -3.86
CA LEU A 101 -20.87 -7.16 -5.07
C LEU A 101 -20.88 -8.46 -5.88
N GLU A 102 -19.73 -9.10 -6.05
CA GLU A 102 -19.56 -10.36 -6.77
C GLU A 102 -20.39 -11.47 -6.14
N GLU A 103 -20.30 -11.59 -4.81
CA GLU A 103 -21.06 -12.58 -4.02
C GLU A 103 -22.53 -12.17 -3.79
N ARG A 104 -22.95 -11.03 -4.32
CA ARG A 104 -24.31 -10.48 -4.15
C ARG A 104 -24.75 -10.36 -2.69
N THR A 105 -23.79 -10.19 -1.78
CA THR A 105 -24.06 -9.92 -0.35
C THR A 105 -24.73 -8.58 -0.14
N VAL A 106 -24.45 -7.63 -1.02
CA VAL A 106 -25.11 -6.32 -1.11
C VAL A 106 -25.35 -5.94 -2.56
N GLY A 107 -26.43 -5.21 -2.81
CA GLY A 107 -26.69 -4.52 -4.06
C GLY A 107 -26.12 -3.10 -4.03
N GLY A 108 -26.01 -2.48 -5.22
CA GLY A 108 -25.47 -1.12 -5.32
C GLY A 108 -26.31 -0.03 -4.60
N HIS A 109 -27.54 -0.33 -4.21
CA HIS A 109 -28.48 0.59 -3.54
C HIS A 109 -28.71 0.25 -2.06
N ASP A 110 -28.09 -0.83 -1.55
CA ASP A 110 -28.27 -1.18 -0.15
C ASP A 110 -27.58 -0.17 0.75
N GLU A 111 -28.32 0.26 1.79
CA GLU A 111 -27.83 1.21 2.77
C GLU A 111 -27.71 0.57 4.14
N PHE A 112 -26.64 0.94 4.87
CA PHE A 112 -26.48 0.60 6.28
C PHE A 112 -26.42 1.87 7.10
N TYR A 113 -26.93 1.78 8.33
CA TYR A 113 -26.89 2.89 9.26
C TYR A 113 -25.60 2.90 10.08
N CYS A 114 -24.86 3.99 10.04
CA CYS A 114 -23.66 4.21 10.83
C CYS A 114 -23.92 5.18 11.99
N PRO A 115 -24.05 4.69 13.23
CA PRO A 115 -24.18 5.54 14.42
C PRO A 115 -22.84 6.05 14.98
N GLY A 116 -21.71 5.81 14.29
CA GLY A 116 -20.34 6.08 14.76
C GLY A 116 -19.63 4.87 15.34
N TYR A 117 -20.30 3.75 15.46
CA TYR A 117 -19.71 2.48 15.90
C TYR A 117 -20.48 1.29 15.36
N TYR A 118 -19.83 0.12 15.37
CA TYR A 118 -20.43 -1.19 15.09
C TYR A 118 -20.30 -2.08 16.33
N ARG A 119 -21.42 -2.68 16.76
CA ARG A 119 -21.42 -3.58 17.92
C ARG A 119 -21.33 -5.02 17.45
N LEU A 120 -20.25 -5.70 17.86
CA LEU A 120 -20.07 -7.13 17.64
C LEU A 120 -19.91 -7.85 19.00
N GLY A 121 -20.89 -8.60 19.39
CA GLY A 121 -20.95 -9.23 20.71
C GLY A 121 -20.93 -8.19 21.84
N ARG A 122 -19.90 -8.26 22.70
CA ARG A 122 -19.71 -7.32 23.83
C ARG A 122 -18.83 -6.12 23.50
N ARG A 123 -18.29 -6.02 22.27
CA ARG A 123 -17.33 -5.00 21.87
C ARG A 123 -17.91 -4.03 20.85
N ASN A 124 -17.60 -2.75 21.03
CA ASN A 124 -17.92 -1.70 20.07
C ASN A 124 -16.67 -1.38 19.26
N TRP A 125 -16.80 -1.37 17.93
CA TRP A 125 -15.77 -1.00 16.97
C TRP A 125 -16.11 0.39 16.44
N ARG A 126 -15.27 1.37 16.72
CA ARG A 126 -15.51 2.76 16.34
C ARG A 126 -15.36 2.99 14.85
N CYS A 127 -16.20 3.84 14.30
CA CYS A 127 -15.95 4.52 13.04
C CYS A 127 -15.03 5.72 13.30
N HIS A 128 -14.30 6.18 12.29
CA HIS A 128 -13.45 7.37 12.44
C HIS A 128 -14.26 8.65 12.71
N ARG A 129 -15.55 8.65 12.40
CA ARG A 129 -16.50 9.73 12.72
C ARG A 129 -17.37 9.32 13.90
N ASP A 130 -17.12 9.87 15.08
CA ASP A 130 -17.84 9.51 16.31
C ASP A 130 -19.34 9.78 16.24
N ALA A 131 -19.77 10.87 15.58
CA ALA A 131 -21.17 11.20 15.36
C ALA A 131 -21.88 10.27 14.36
N GLY A 132 -21.14 9.36 13.71
CA GLY A 132 -21.63 8.50 12.65
C GLY A 132 -21.83 9.22 11.32
N HIS A 133 -22.15 8.43 10.30
CA HIS A 133 -22.43 8.92 8.94
C HIS A 133 -23.92 8.87 8.58
N GLY A 134 -24.77 8.30 9.47
CA GLY A 134 -26.17 8.06 9.15
C GLY A 134 -26.35 6.90 8.17
N HIS A 135 -27.32 7.00 7.28
CA HIS A 135 -27.54 6.04 6.20
C HIS A 135 -26.51 6.24 5.10
N VAL A 136 -25.79 5.20 4.74
CA VAL A 136 -24.75 5.21 3.70
C VAL A 136 -24.93 4.01 2.77
N SER A 137 -24.91 4.28 1.47
CA SER A 137 -24.82 3.27 0.42
C SER A 137 -23.38 2.79 0.24
N LEU A 138 -23.16 1.74 -0.55
CA LEU A 138 -21.82 1.25 -0.88
C LEU A 138 -20.93 2.37 -1.46
N LYS A 139 -21.45 3.14 -2.41
CA LYS A 139 -20.73 4.26 -3.03
C LYS A 139 -20.39 5.35 -2.01
N GLU A 140 -21.35 5.73 -1.18
CA GLU A 140 -21.12 6.75 -0.17
C GLU A 140 -20.17 6.26 0.92
N SER A 141 -20.23 4.99 1.30
CA SER A 141 -19.32 4.39 2.29
C SER A 141 -17.84 4.43 1.85
N LEU A 142 -17.56 4.25 0.56
CA LEU A 142 -16.22 4.43 -0.02
C LEU A 142 -15.80 5.91 0.03
N LYS A 143 -16.68 6.81 -0.40
CA LYS A 143 -16.40 8.25 -0.45
C LYS A 143 -16.07 8.83 0.92
N VAL A 144 -16.84 8.47 1.96
CA VAL A 144 -16.63 8.96 3.32
C VAL A 144 -15.80 8.02 4.17
N SER A 145 -15.28 6.94 3.58
CA SER A 145 -14.49 5.90 4.27
C SER A 145 -15.15 5.36 5.54
N CYS A 146 -16.46 5.06 5.50
CA CYS A 146 -17.21 4.62 6.66
C CYS A 146 -16.79 3.24 7.16
N ASP A 147 -16.15 3.13 8.33
CA ASP A 147 -15.71 1.86 8.89
C ASP A 147 -16.87 0.96 9.28
N THR A 148 -17.93 1.53 9.86
CA THR A 148 -19.13 0.79 10.30
C THR A 148 -19.77 0.02 9.15
N TYR A 149 -19.85 0.61 7.96
CA TYR A 149 -20.38 -0.06 6.77
C TYR A 149 -19.59 -1.35 6.48
N TYR A 150 -18.26 -1.29 6.54
CA TYR A 150 -17.40 -2.43 6.22
C TYR A 150 -17.34 -3.46 7.34
N TYR A 151 -17.57 -3.09 8.59
CA TYR A 151 -17.74 -4.07 9.67
C TYR A 151 -19.02 -4.89 9.47
N GLU A 152 -20.14 -4.24 9.14
CA GLU A 152 -21.39 -4.92 8.80
C GLU A 152 -21.23 -5.81 7.59
N LEU A 153 -20.59 -5.30 6.52
CA LEU A 153 -20.34 -6.01 5.29
C LEU A 153 -19.50 -7.27 5.53
N ALA A 154 -18.41 -7.15 6.28
CA ALA A 154 -17.53 -8.27 6.60
C ALA A 154 -18.24 -9.36 7.42
N VAL A 155 -19.13 -8.98 8.33
CA VAL A 155 -19.93 -9.96 9.10
C VAL A 155 -20.92 -10.70 8.20
N ARG A 156 -21.57 -9.99 7.26
CA ARG A 156 -22.50 -10.60 6.30
C ARG A 156 -21.81 -11.56 5.33
N MET A 157 -20.66 -11.17 4.81
CA MET A 157 -19.86 -11.98 3.89
C MET A 157 -19.23 -13.21 4.59
N GLY A 158 -18.83 -13.05 5.83
CA GLY A 158 -17.99 -14.00 6.53
C GLY A 158 -16.52 -13.97 6.08
N ILE A 159 -15.62 -14.33 6.99
CA ILE A 159 -14.17 -14.22 6.77
C ILE A 159 -13.67 -15.12 5.63
N CYS A 160 -14.32 -16.26 5.41
CA CYS A 160 -13.92 -17.22 4.37
C CYS A 160 -13.97 -16.60 2.97
N LEU A 161 -14.98 -15.79 2.66
CA LEU A 161 -15.14 -15.18 1.35
C LEU A 161 -14.03 -14.16 1.05
N LEU A 162 -13.57 -13.40 2.05
CA LEU A 162 -12.44 -12.48 1.89
C LEU A 162 -11.14 -13.18 1.52
N TYR A 163 -10.93 -14.42 1.97
CA TYR A 163 -9.73 -15.22 1.68
C TYR A 163 -9.84 -16.04 0.41
N THR A 164 -11.05 -16.38 -0.02
CA THR A 164 -11.29 -17.24 -1.19
C THR A 164 -11.79 -16.49 -2.41
N SER A 165 -12.11 -15.19 -2.27
CA SER A 165 -12.42 -14.33 -3.42
C SER A 165 -11.23 -14.35 -4.37
N PRO A 166 -11.42 -14.70 -5.64
CA PRO A 166 -10.32 -14.71 -6.60
C PRO A 166 -9.74 -13.29 -6.67
N SER A 167 -8.45 -13.18 -6.40
CA SER A 167 -7.71 -11.96 -6.72
C SER A 167 -7.86 -11.68 -8.20
N PRO A 168 -8.19 -10.45 -8.61
CA PRO A 168 -8.21 -10.08 -10.02
C PRO A 168 -6.85 -10.27 -10.69
#